data_5fc20f8bb442717fa168dc022b0965fc
#
_entry.id   5fc20f8bb442717fa168dc022b0965fc
#
_cell.length_a   1.000
_cell.length_b   1.000
_cell.length_c   1.000
_cell.angle_alpha   90.00
_cell.angle_beta   90.00
_cell.angle_gamma   90.00
#
_symmetry.space_group_name_H-M   'P 1'
#
loop_
_entity.id
_entity.type
_entity.pdbx_description
1 polymer ?
#
loop_
_entity_poly.entity_id
_entity_poly.type
_entity_poly.pdbx_seq_one_letter_code
_entity_poly.pdbx_strand_id
1 'polypeptide(L)'
;MSDVTQTVITTGRAWCLGPNVDTDALAPGHAMSKGIEVIARHCLEDVRPEFSTQVQAGDCLVAGAGFGIGSSREQAASVLVTLGVRAVIAPSFSGLYFRNAFNVGLLLVTCPRATDVTDGDALTVAIDPGDGVTVASAQLGPLEVSPIPDFLLRRVLLGGLLNELKELKLKENHV
;
A
#
# COMPACT_ATOMS: atom_id res chain seq x y z
N MET A 1 1.60 0.21 -33.04
CA MET A 1 0.79 0.37 -31.82
C MET A 1 1.44 -0.49 -30.76
N SER A 2 2.18 0.12 -29.85
CA SER A 2 2.82 -0.60 -28.75
C SER A 2 1.69 -1.11 -27.84
N ASP A 3 1.65 -2.40 -27.66
CA ASP A 3 0.79 -3.08 -26.71
C ASP A 3 1.16 -2.55 -25.30
N VAL A 4 0.39 -1.60 -24.81
CA VAL A 4 0.58 -1.01 -23.49
C VAL A 4 0.04 -2.01 -22.48
N THR A 5 0.92 -2.91 -22.05
CA THR A 5 0.54 -4.00 -21.17
C THR A 5 0.27 -3.46 -19.77
N GLN A 6 -0.95 -3.62 -19.30
CA GLN A 6 -1.34 -3.38 -17.91
C GLN A 6 -0.41 -4.14 -16.96
N THR A 7 0.13 -3.46 -15.96
CA THR A 7 0.95 -4.10 -14.93
C THR A 7 0.09 -4.40 -13.72
N VAL A 8 -0.24 -5.68 -13.51
CA VAL A 8 -0.93 -6.12 -12.29
C VAL A 8 0.03 -5.97 -11.11
N ILE A 9 -0.32 -5.13 -10.14
CA ILE A 9 0.44 -4.92 -8.91
C ILE A 9 0.18 -6.07 -7.95
N THR A 10 -1.08 -6.46 -7.82
CA THR A 10 -1.46 -7.57 -6.97
C THR A 10 -2.84 -8.12 -7.31
N THR A 11 -3.02 -9.39 -7.02
CA THR A 11 -4.33 -10.02 -6.84
C THR A 11 -4.28 -10.78 -5.53
N GLY A 12 -5.10 -10.37 -4.57
CA GLY A 12 -5.05 -10.92 -3.22
C GLY A 12 -6.31 -10.64 -2.44
N ARG A 13 -6.31 -11.09 -1.21
CA ARG A 13 -7.43 -10.94 -0.27
C ARG A 13 -7.46 -9.53 0.32
N ALA A 14 -8.66 -8.99 0.51
CA ALA A 14 -8.90 -7.77 1.26
C ALA A 14 -8.91 -8.06 2.77
N TRP A 15 -8.09 -7.31 3.52
CA TRP A 15 -8.14 -7.20 4.97
C TRP A 15 -8.83 -5.89 5.33
N CYS A 16 -10.07 -5.96 5.79
CA CYS A 16 -10.86 -4.77 6.07
C CYS A 16 -10.64 -4.28 7.50
N LEU A 17 -10.36 -2.98 7.63
CA LEU A 17 -10.14 -2.27 8.88
C LEU A 17 -11.12 -1.08 9.01
N GLY A 18 -11.34 -0.64 10.23
CA GLY A 18 -12.11 0.58 10.49
C GLY A 18 -11.40 1.87 10.07
N PRO A 19 -12.01 3.03 10.34
CA PRO A 19 -11.38 4.33 10.11
C PRO A 19 -10.29 4.63 11.15
N ASN A 20 -9.47 5.65 10.84
CA ASN A 20 -8.45 6.19 11.73
C ASN A 20 -7.40 5.16 12.21
N VAL A 21 -7.00 4.27 11.31
CA VAL A 21 -5.86 3.39 11.58
C VAL A 21 -4.61 4.24 11.73
N ASP A 22 -4.03 4.28 12.92
CA ASP A 22 -2.88 5.12 13.21
C ASP A 22 -1.54 4.39 13.01
N THR A 23 -0.47 5.16 13.01
CA THR A 23 0.88 4.63 12.81
C THR A 23 1.38 3.79 14.00
N ASP A 24 0.80 3.95 15.19
CA ASP A 24 1.12 3.09 16.35
C ASP A 24 0.49 1.70 16.21
N ALA A 25 -0.69 1.59 15.61
CA ALA A 25 -1.28 0.29 15.28
C ALA A 25 -0.46 -0.46 14.23
N LEU A 26 0.09 0.24 13.25
CA LEU A 26 0.92 -0.36 12.19
C LEU A 26 2.33 -0.73 12.68
N ALA A 27 2.95 0.15 13.45
CA ALA A 27 4.31 -0.03 13.97
C ALA A 27 4.34 0.37 15.46
N PRO A 28 3.97 -0.53 16.39
CA PRO A 28 3.86 -0.23 17.80
C PRO A 28 5.16 0.26 18.42
N GLY A 29 5.05 1.28 19.29
CA GLY A 29 6.20 1.94 19.91
C GLY A 29 7.15 0.99 20.64
N HIS A 30 6.62 -0.03 21.32
CA HIS A 30 7.41 -1.02 22.06
C HIS A 30 8.28 -1.94 21.16
N ALA A 31 7.96 -2.03 19.88
CA ALA A 31 8.69 -2.85 18.90
C ALA A 31 9.73 -2.06 18.09
N MET A 32 9.64 -0.71 18.10
CA MET A 32 10.40 0.17 17.19
C MET A 32 11.91 0.02 17.26
N SER A 33 12.48 -0.31 18.40
CA SER A 33 13.95 -0.48 18.56
C SER A 33 14.46 -1.86 18.13
N LYS A 34 13.58 -2.79 17.73
CA LYS A 34 13.91 -4.19 17.54
C LYS A 34 14.06 -4.61 16.07
N GLY A 35 13.97 -3.67 15.14
CA GLY A 35 14.07 -3.92 13.71
C GLY A 35 12.75 -4.28 13.05
N ILE A 36 12.69 -4.13 11.71
CA ILE A 36 11.43 -4.21 10.93
C ILE A 36 10.75 -5.58 11.03
N GLU A 37 11.52 -6.66 11.10
CA GLU A 37 10.99 -8.03 11.20
C GLU A 37 10.24 -8.25 12.52
N VAL A 38 10.69 -7.62 13.60
CA VAL A 38 10.00 -7.69 14.90
C VAL A 38 8.77 -6.80 14.88
N ILE A 39 8.87 -5.59 14.33
CA ILE A 39 7.72 -4.68 14.15
C ILE A 39 6.62 -5.39 13.37
N ALA A 40 7.00 -6.10 12.29
CA ALA A 40 6.05 -6.83 11.44
C ALA A 40 5.19 -7.85 12.22
N ARG A 41 5.77 -8.53 13.20
CA ARG A 41 5.03 -9.50 14.05
C ARG A 41 3.98 -8.83 14.94
N HIS A 42 4.15 -7.55 15.25
CA HIS A 42 3.25 -6.76 16.09
C HIS A 42 2.33 -5.82 15.27
N CYS A 43 2.42 -5.88 13.95
CA CYS A 43 1.59 -5.04 13.07
C CYS A 43 0.11 -5.35 13.29
N LEU A 44 -0.67 -4.32 13.63
CA LEU A 44 -2.11 -4.38 13.90
C LEU A 44 -2.51 -5.31 15.08
N GLU A 45 -1.61 -5.61 16.01
CA GLU A 45 -1.85 -6.57 17.09
C GLU A 45 -3.06 -6.21 17.97
N ASP A 46 -3.32 -4.92 18.19
CA ASP A 46 -4.45 -4.43 18.99
C ASP A 46 -5.74 -4.23 18.15
N VAL A 47 -5.63 -4.18 16.82
CA VAL A 47 -6.76 -3.93 15.92
C VAL A 47 -7.23 -5.22 15.27
N ARG A 48 -6.30 -6.05 14.85
CA ARG A 48 -6.52 -7.30 14.14
C ARG A 48 -5.40 -8.30 14.43
N PRO A 49 -5.45 -8.97 15.61
CA PRO A 49 -4.33 -9.77 16.12
C PRO A 49 -3.84 -10.87 15.18
N GLU A 50 -4.74 -11.46 14.39
CA GLU A 50 -4.41 -12.51 13.44
C GLU A 50 -3.70 -12.01 12.17
N PHE A 51 -3.70 -10.69 11.91
CA PHE A 51 -3.21 -10.12 10.64
C PHE A 51 -1.76 -10.51 10.37
N SER A 52 -0.86 -10.21 11.30
CA SER A 52 0.58 -10.43 11.08
C SER A 52 0.98 -11.89 10.84
N THR A 53 0.15 -12.84 11.28
CA THR A 53 0.41 -14.28 11.13
C THR A 53 -0.30 -14.90 9.93
N GLN A 54 -1.37 -14.28 9.44
CA GLN A 54 -2.22 -14.85 8.39
C GLN A 54 -2.18 -14.08 7.07
N VAL A 55 -1.63 -12.85 7.07
CA VAL A 55 -1.47 -12.06 5.83
C VAL A 55 -0.53 -12.78 4.88
N GLN A 56 -0.90 -12.78 3.60
CA GLN A 56 -0.11 -13.38 2.53
C GLN A 56 0.44 -12.33 1.59
N ALA A 57 1.55 -12.65 0.95
CA ALA A 57 2.11 -11.78 -0.08
C ALA A 57 1.09 -11.56 -1.21
N GLY A 58 0.82 -10.30 -1.52
CA GLY A 58 -0.19 -9.90 -2.49
C GLY A 58 -1.52 -9.48 -1.87
N ASP A 59 -1.76 -9.71 -0.58
CA ASP A 59 -2.95 -9.21 0.09
C ASP A 59 -2.98 -7.68 0.12
N CYS A 60 -4.18 -7.12 0.20
CA CYS A 60 -4.44 -5.69 0.31
C CYS A 60 -5.05 -5.34 1.66
N LEU A 61 -4.71 -4.17 2.20
CA LEU A 61 -5.49 -3.55 3.26
C LEU A 61 -6.59 -2.68 2.65
N VAL A 62 -7.78 -2.78 3.22
CA VAL A 62 -8.91 -1.90 2.90
C VAL A 62 -9.37 -1.27 4.20
N ALA A 63 -9.41 0.06 4.27
CA ALA A 63 -9.68 0.74 5.51
C ALA A 63 -10.74 1.84 5.36
N GLY A 64 -11.25 2.30 6.47
CA GLY A 64 -12.03 3.53 6.54
C GLY A 64 -11.17 4.79 6.37
N ALA A 65 -11.78 5.96 6.43
CA ALA A 65 -11.11 7.25 6.27
C ALA A 65 -10.02 7.48 7.34
N GLY A 66 -9.02 8.29 7.01
CA GLY A 66 -7.97 8.70 7.97
C GLY A 66 -6.89 7.66 8.22
N PHE A 67 -6.55 6.84 7.22
CA PHE A 67 -5.49 5.85 7.38
C PHE A 67 -4.10 6.51 7.49
N GLY A 68 -3.29 6.01 8.43
CA GLY A 68 -1.93 6.48 8.64
C GLY A 68 -1.82 7.79 9.44
N ILE A 69 -2.83 8.14 10.22
CA ILE A 69 -2.75 9.27 11.17
C ILE A 69 -1.71 8.99 12.26
N GLY A 70 -1.26 10.03 12.96
CA GLY A 70 -0.28 9.93 14.04
C GLY A 70 1.10 10.39 13.64
N SER A 71 2.14 9.64 14.02
CA SER A 71 3.53 10.04 13.79
C SER A 71 4.01 9.78 12.36
N SER A 72 5.08 10.48 11.95
CA SER A 72 5.68 10.37 10.62
C SER A 72 6.60 9.15 10.44
N ARG A 73 6.39 8.06 11.18
CA ARG A 73 7.25 6.86 11.12
C ARG A 73 7.19 6.20 9.74
N GLU A 74 8.32 6.10 9.09
CA GLU A 74 8.45 5.33 7.85
C GLU A 74 8.18 3.85 8.07
N GLN A 75 8.52 3.33 9.26
CA GLN A 75 8.29 1.93 9.63
C GLN A 75 6.83 1.51 9.53
N ALA A 76 5.89 2.43 9.76
CA ALA A 76 4.46 2.15 9.61
C ALA A 76 4.05 1.82 8.16
N ALA A 77 4.82 2.27 7.17
CA ALA A 77 4.64 1.88 5.77
C ALA A 77 5.52 0.67 5.41
N SER A 78 6.78 0.67 5.85
CA SER A 78 7.74 -0.41 5.56
C SER A 78 7.27 -1.75 6.10
N VAL A 79 6.60 -1.78 7.25
CA VAL A 79 6.09 -3.01 7.86
C VAL A 79 5.08 -3.73 6.95
N LEU A 80 4.21 -2.99 6.27
CA LEU A 80 3.25 -3.57 5.34
C LEU A 80 3.93 -4.17 4.11
N VAL A 81 4.94 -3.48 3.58
CA VAL A 81 5.77 -4.02 2.49
C VAL A 81 6.50 -5.30 2.93
N THR A 82 7.04 -5.31 4.15
CA THR A 82 7.73 -6.49 4.74
C THR A 82 6.77 -7.67 4.86
N LEU A 83 5.52 -7.44 5.21
CA LEU A 83 4.46 -8.46 5.29
C LEU A 83 3.92 -8.89 3.91
N GLY A 84 4.39 -8.28 2.83
CA GLY A 84 3.96 -8.61 1.47
C GLY A 84 2.69 -7.91 1.00
N VAL A 85 2.16 -6.95 1.78
CA VAL A 85 1.04 -6.10 1.35
C VAL A 85 1.52 -5.20 0.21
N ARG A 86 0.74 -5.14 -0.86
CA ARG A 86 1.10 -4.37 -2.07
C ARG A 86 0.32 -3.09 -2.23
N ALA A 87 -0.88 -3.03 -1.68
CA ALA A 87 -1.73 -1.84 -1.77
C ALA A 87 -2.55 -1.63 -0.49
N VAL A 88 -2.81 -0.37 -0.16
CA VAL A 88 -3.79 0.05 0.83
C VAL A 88 -4.84 0.91 0.14
N ILE A 89 -6.10 0.60 0.35
CA ILE A 89 -7.24 1.25 -0.29
C ILE A 89 -8.10 1.86 0.81
N ALA A 90 -8.31 3.18 0.76
CA ALA A 90 -9.09 3.90 1.77
C ALA A 90 -9.70 5.18 1.20
N PRO A 91 -10.76 5.73 1.81
CA PRO A 91 -11.32 7.01 1.39
C PRO A 91 -10.38 8.20 1.57
N SER A 92 -9.46 8.13 2.55
CA SER A 92 -8.46 9.18 2.77
C SER A 92 -7.26 8.69 3.58
N PHE A 93 -6.12 9.35 3.41
CA PHE A 93 -4.86 9.08 4.06
C PHE A 93 -4.29 10.32 4.73
N SER A 94 -3.49 10.13 5.80
CA SER A 94 -2.61 11.20 6.30
C SER A 94 -1.55 11.55 5.26
N GLY A 95 -1.31 12.84 5.04
CA GLY A 95 -0.33 13.30 4.03
C GLY A 95 1.11 12.82 4.30
N LEU A 96 1.52 12.74 5.57
CA LEU A 96 2.84 12.21 5.94
C LEU A 96 2.95 10.71 5.64
N TYR A 97 1.92 9.95 5.98
CA TYR A 97 1.87 8.52 5.68
C TYR A 97 1.86 8.26 4.17
N PHE A 98 1.07 9.04 3.43
CA PHE A 98 1.00 8.96 1.96
C PHE A 98 2.39 9.07 1.33
N ARG A 99 3.16 10.09 1.71
CA ARG A 99 4.52 10.28 1.21
C ARG A 99 5.45 9.12 1.58
N ASN A 100 5.41 8.67 2.84
CA ASN A 100 6.27 7.59 3.31
C ASN A 100 5.95 6.27 2.59
N ALA A 101 4.68 5.98 2.36
CA ALA A 101 4.25 4.77 1.66
C ALA A 101 4.81 4.69 0.23
N PHE A 102 4.69 5.75 -0.56
CA PHE A 102 5.26 5.77 -1.90
C PHE A 102 6.79 5.71 -1.89
N ASN A 103 7.45 6.27 -0.87
CA ASN A 103 8.91 6.17 -0.75
C ASN A 103 9.40 4.74 -0.53
N VAL A 104 8.61 3.89 0.10
CA VAL A 104 8.94 2.46 0.31
C VAL A 104 8.30 1.54 -0.74
N GLY A 105 7.63 2.09 -1.75
CA GLY A 105 7.03 1.33 -2.83
C GLY A 105 5.67 0.71 -2.50
N LEU A 106 4.99 1.18 -1.45
CA LEU A 106 3.63 0.79 -1.10
C LEU A 106 2.63 1.67 -1.86
N LEU A 107 1.73 1.06 -2.62
CA LEU A 107 0.69 1.77 -3.35
C LEU A 107 -0.45 2.17 -2.41
N LEU A 108 -0.79 3.44 -2.36
CA LEU A 108 -1.99 3.94 -1.68
C LEU A 108 -3.03 4.39 -2.71
N VAL A 109 -4.23 3.88 -2.59
CA VAL A 109 -5.34 4.16 -3.52
C VAL A 109 -6.47 4.84 -2.78
N THR A 110 -6.76 6.09 -3.13
CA THR A 110 -7.92 6.80 -2.59
C THR A 110 -9.17 6.34 -3.33
N CYS A 111 -10.07 5.69 -2.58
CA CYS A 111 -11.32 5.12 -3.09
C CYS A 111 -12.48 5.51 -2.16
N PRO A 112 -13.42 6.35 -2.60
CA PRO A 112 -14.56 6.76 -1.77
C PRO A 112 -15.42 5.59 -1.29
N ARG A 113 -15.49 4.52 -2.09
CA ARG A 113 -16.27 3.31 -1.82
C ARG A 113 -15.45 2.16 -1.20
N ALA A 114 -14.26 2.43 -0.67
CA ALA A 114 -13.44 1.40 -0.04
C ALA A 114 -14.20 0.62 1.06
N THR A 115 -15.03 1.30 1.83
CA THR A 115 -15.80 0.67 2.92
C THR A 115 -16.94 -0.25 2.46
N ASP A 116 -17.24 -0.29 1.16
CA ASP A 116 -18.22 -1.24 0.60
C ASP A 116 -17.57 -2.62 0.38
N VAL A 117 -16.25 -2.71 0.35
CA VAL A 117 -15.52 -3.97 0.18
C VAL A 117 -15.70 -4.84 1.42
N THR A 118 -16.03 -6.10 1.21
CA THR A 118 -16.19 -7.08 2.28
C THR A 118 -14.84 -7.69 2.66
N ASP A 119 -14.65 -7.95 3.94
CA ASP A 119 -13.46 -8.65 4.44
C ASP A 119 -13.29 -10.02 3.78
N GLY A 120 -12.10 -10.31 3.32
CA GLY A 120 -11.81 -11.55 2.59
C GLY A 120 -12.13 -11.53 1.10
N ASP A 121 -12.71 -10.46 0.55
CA ASP A 121 -12.96 -10.33 -0.89
C ASP A 121 -11.66 -10.36 -1.69
N ALA A 122 -11.70 -10.91 -2.90
CA ALA A 122 -10.57 -10.89 -3.80
C ALA A 122 -10.51 -9.56 -4.55
N LEU A 123 -9.37 -8.88 -4.44
CA LEU A 123 -9.09 -7.62 -5.11
C LEU A 123 -8.00 -7.79 -6.15
N THR A 124 -8.20 -7.17 -7.31
CA THR A 124 -7.16 -6.98 -8.32
C THR A 124 -6.84 -5.50 -8.40
N VAL A 125 -5.57 -5.16 -8.23
CA VAL A 125 -5.05 -3.80 -8.34
C VAL A 125 -4.00 -3.79 -9.45
N ALA A 126 -4.15 -2.88 -10.41
CA ALA A 126 -3.23 -2.77 -11.53
C ALA A 126 -2.90 -1.31 -11.84
N ILE A 127 -1.76 -1.09 -12.47
CA ILE A 127 -1.35 0.18 -13.06
C ILE A 127 -1.43 0.04 -14.58
N ASP A 128 -2.22 0.91 -15.20
CA ASP A 128 -2.29 1.07 -16.65
C ASP A 128 -1.48 2.30 -17.06
N PRO A 129 -0.46 2.13 -17.90
CA PRO A 129 0.24 3.27 -18.46
C PRO A 129 -0.71 4.15 -19.28
N GLY A 130 -0.96 5.37 -18.83
CA GLY A 130 -1.89 6.32 -19.44
C GLY A 130 -3.26 6.44 -18.79
N ASP A 131 -3.77 5.36 -18.18
CA ASP A 131 -5.08 5.35 -17.50
C ASP A 131 -4.97 5.37 -15.97
N GLY A 132 -3.76 5.18 -15.43
CA GLY A 132 -3.50 5.25 -14.00
C GLY A 132 -3.74 3.93 -13.26
N VAL A 133 -4.32 4.00 -12.06
CA VAL A 133 -4.60 2.83 -11.22
C VAL A 133 -6.02 2.35 -11.43
N THR A 134 -6.18 1.04 -11.54
CA THR A 134 -7.47 0.36 -11.53
C THR A 134 -7.58 -0.57 -10.32
N VAL A 135 -8.76 -0.63 -9.72
CA VAL A 135 -9.10 -1.55 -8.63
C VAL A 135 -10.39 -2.27 -8.99
N ALA A 136 -10.39 -3.57 -8.91
CA ALA A 136 -11.58 -4.39 -9.09
C ALA A 136 -11.77 -5.35 -7.93
N SER A 137 -12.97 -5.38 -7.37
CA SER A 137 -13.44 -6.33 -6.38
C SER A 137 -14.17 -7.49 -7.07
N ALA A 138 -13.95 -8.70 -6.64
CA ALA A 138 -14.66 -9.85 -7.18
C ALA A 138 -16.18 -9.77 -6.93
N GLN A 139 -16.59 -9.15 -5.83
CA GLN A 139 -17.99 -9.00 -5.46
C GLN A 139 -18.65 -7.74 -6.04
N LEU A 140 -17.92 -6.60 -6.07
CA LEU A 140 -18.46 -5.30 -6.45
C LEU A 140 -18.15 -4.89 -7.89
N GLY A 141 -17.20 -5.59 -8.55
CA GLY A 141 -16.67 -5.16 -9.83
C GLY A 141 -15.69 -3.99 -9.72
N PRO A 142 -15.53 -3.19 -10.79
CA PRO A 142 -14.63 -2.04 -10.80
C PRO A 142 -14.99 -0.98 -9.76
N LEU A 143 -13.99 -0.47 -9.04
CA LEU A 143 -14.12 0.60 -8.07
C LEU A 143 -13.55 1.90 -8.64
N GLU A 144 -14.29 3.00 -8.47
CA GLU A 144 -13.80 4.32 -8.83
C GLU A 144 -12.73 4.76 -7.84
N VAL A 145 -11.58 5.21 -8.36
CA VAL A 145 -10.43 5.64 -7.57
C VAL A 145 -9.94 7.02 -8.03
N SER A 146 -9.34 7.76 -7.11
CA SER A 146 -8.74 9.06 -7.45
C SER A 146 -7.45 8.86 -8.26
N PRO A 147 -7.17 9.75 -9.23
CA PRO A 147 -5.96 9.67 -10.02
C PRO A 147 -4.71 9.84 -9.15
N ILE A 148 -3.66 9.11 -9.51
CA ILE A 148 -2.36 9.18 -8.86
C ILE A 148 -1.35 9.67 -9.90
N PRO A 149 -0.49 10.66 -9.56
CA PRO A 149 0.53 11.16 -10.48
C PRO A 149 1.48 10.06 -10.97
N ASP A 150 1.82 10.07 -12.25
CA ASP A 150 2.64 9.04 -12.91
C ASP A 150 3.99 8.81 -12.24
N PHE A 151 4.63 9.86 -11.73
CA PHE A 151 5.92 9.72 -11.05
C PHE A 151 5.82 8.90 -9.75
N LEU A 152 4.67 8.94 -9.05
CA LEU A 152 4.42 8.10 -7.88
C LEU A 152 4.15 6.65 -8.29
N LEU A 153 3.41 6.44 -9.35
CA LEU A 153 3.16 5.10 -9.90
C LEU A 153 4.47 4.44 -10.34
N ARG A 154 5.31 5.19 -11.05
CA ARG A 154 6.66 4.73 -11.42
C ARG A 154 7.49 4.34 -10.20
N ARG A 155 7.46 5.12 -9.13
CA ARG A 155 8.17 4.83 -7.89
C ARG A 155 7.70 3.51 -7.27
N VAL A 156 6.41 3.24 -7.25
CA VAL A 156 5.86 1.95 -6.79
C VAL A 156 6.37 0.79 -7.66
N LEU A 157 6.34 0.96 -8.99
CA LEU A 157 6.83 -0.06 -9.93
C LEU A 157 8.31 -0.39 -9.74
N LEU A 158 9.12 0.60 -9.37
CA LEU A 158 10.55 0.44 -9.06
C LEU A 158 10.82 -0.10 -7.65
N GLY A 159 9.79 -0.24 -6.81
CA GLY A 159 9.92 -0.73 -5.43
C GLY A 159 10.44 0.34 -4.46
N GLY A 160 10.16 1.61 -4.73
CA GLY A 160 10.42 2.74 -3.85
C GLY A 160 11.51 3.70 -4.31
N LEU A 161 11.65 4.79 -3.55
CA LEU A 161 12.55 5.91 -3.88
C LEU A 161 14.01 5.51 -4.02
N LEU A 162 14.52 4.63 -3.15
CA LEU A 162 15.93 4.24 -3.20
C LEU A 162 16.27 3.52 -4.51
N ASN A 163 15.38 2.69 -5.00
CA ASN A 163 15.56 1.98 -6.27
C ASN A 163 15.43 2.94 -7.46
N GLU A 164 14.50 3.88 -7.39
CA GLU A 164 14.36 4.95 -8.39
C GLU A 164 15.64 5.77 -8.51
N LEU A 165 16.26 6.17 -7.40
CA LEU A 165 17.53 6.91 -7.38
C LEU A 165 18.71 6.09 -7.93
N LYS A 166 18.76 4.79 -7.66
CA LYS A 166 19.78 3.89 -8.23
C LYS A 166 19.66 3.80 -9.75
N GLU A 167 18.44 3.68 -10.26
CA GLU A 167 18.19 3.63 -11.70
C GLU A 167 18.63 4.94 -12.40
N LEU A 168 18.34 6.10 -11.79
CA LEU A 168 18.76 7.40 -12.32
C LEU A 168 20.27 7.52 -12.38
N LYS A 169 20.99 7.14 -11.33
CA LYS A 169 22.47 7.16 -11.30
C LYS A 169 23.09 6.25 -12.37
N LEU A 170 22.49 5.09 -12.63
CA LEU A 170 22.97 4.18 -13.66
C LEU A 170 22.83 4.81 -15.06
N LYS A 171 21.77 5.56 -15.31
CA LYS A 171 21.56 6.26 -16.59
C LYS A 171 22.54 7.41 -16.79
N GLU A 172 22.87 8.17 -15.74
CA GLU A 172 23.85 9.27 -15.80
C GLU A 172 25.28 8.78 -16.09
N ASN A 173 25.65 7.58 -15.61
CA ASN A 173 26.97 7.01 -15.80
C ASN A 173 27.17 6.34 -17.20
N HIS A 174 26.15 6.28 -18.02
CA HIS A 174 26.19 5.69 -19.38
C HIS A 174 26.08 6.75 -20.50
N VAL A 175 26.15 8.05 -20.15
CA VAL A 175 26.24 9.20 -21.05
C VAL A 175 27.65 9.80 -20.99
#